data_effe5f1c50600bdc1ffa4202aa54ce85
#
_entry.id   effe5f1c50600bdc1ffa4202aa54ce85
#
_cell.length_a   1.000
_cell.length_b   1.000
_cell.length_c   1.000
_cell.angle_alpha   90.00
_cell.angle_beta   90.00
_cell.angle_gamma   90.00
#
_symmetry.space_group_name_H-M   'P 1'
#
loop_
_entity.id
_entity.type
_entity.pdbx_description
1 polymer ?
#
loop_
_entity_poly.entity_id
_entity_poly.type
_entity_poly.pdbx_seq_one_letter_code
_entity_poly.pdbx_strand_id
1 'polypeptide(L)'
;FSGGFIFFKFAKPKKVKMADQATYLFCTRTSRDLAEKIANHYGQELGKINFQQFSDGEFEPVLDQSVRGGRVFLIGSTFPPADNLLELLLMIDAAKRASAKSITVVIPYFGLARQDRKDKPRAPIGAKLVANLLTAAGATRIMTIDLHADQIQGFFEKPVDHLFASTI
;
A
#
# COMPACT_ATOMS: atom_id res chain seq x y z
N PHE A 1 11.36 67.90 -4.89
CA PHE A 1 10.65 66.68 -4.49
C PHE A 1 11.43 65.47 -5.01
N SER A 2 12.31 64.89 -4.17
CA SER A 2 13.10 63.71 -4.48
C SER A 2 12.34 62.49 -3.92
N GLY A 3 11.73 61.70 -4.82
CA GLY A 3 11.07 60.44 -4.47
C GLY A 3 12.13 59.33 -4.37
N GLY A 4 12.41 58.89 -3.15
CA GLY A 4 13.27 57.74 -2.92
C GLY A 4 12.54 56.44 -3.23
N PHE A 5 13.00 55.73 -4.26
CA PHE A 5 12.55 54.34 -4.53
C PHE A 5 13.15 53.39 -3.49
N ILE A 6 12.31 52.83 -2.62
CA ILE A 6 12.70 51.76 -1.71
C ILE A 6 12.76 50.47 -2.49
N PHE A 7 13.96 50.00 -2.82
CA PHE A 7 14.18 48.66 -3.38
C PHE A 7 13.99 47.61 -2.29
N PHE A 8 12.85 46.92 -2.31
CA PHE A 8 12.71 45.68 -1.54
C PHE A 8 13.61 44.60 -2.14
N LYS A 9 14.73 44.29 -1.48
CA LYS A 9 15.55 43.11 -1.79
C LYS A 9 14.76 41.86 -1.38
N PHE A 10 14.09 41.23 -2.31
CA PHE A 10 13.55 39.89 -2.08
C PHE A 10 14.70 38.91 -1.86
N ALA A 11 14.78 38.34 -0.64
CA ALA A 11 15.72 37.27 -0.35
C ALA A 11 15.42 36.09 -1.30
N LYS A 12 16.46 35.58 -1.97
CA LYS A 12 16.33 34.39 -2.82
C LYS A 12 15.71 33.27 -1.98
N PRO A 13 14.66 32.56 -2.46
CA PRO A 13 14.06 31.47 -1.72
C PRO A 13 15.15 30.44 -1.46
N LYS A 14 15.39 30.14 -0.17
CA LYS A 14 16.23 29.00 0.21
C LYS A 14 15.62 27.76 -0.45
N LYS A 15 16.41 27.05 -1.27
CA LYS A 15 16.03 25.72 -1.76
C LYS A 15 15.81 24.87 -0.52
N VAL A 16 14.54 24.66 -0.18
CA VAL A 16 14.14 23.65 0.80
C VAL A 16 14.53 22.33 0.14
N LYS A 17 15.61 21.70 0.61
CA LYS A 17 15.86 20.29 0.34
C LYS A 17 14.62 19.58 0.86
N MET A 18 13.78 19.08 -0.05
CA MET A 18 12.74 18.12 0.36
C MET A 18 13.50 17.01 1.09
N ALA A 19 13.26 16.88 2.38
CA ALA A 19 13.82 15.78 3.16
C ALA A 19 13.47 14.50 2.41
N ASP A 20 14.47 13.70 2.11
CA ASP A 20 14.30 12.41 1.45
C ASP A 20 13.37 11.60 2.35
N GLN A 21 12.12 11.40 1.89
CA GLN A 21 11.10 10.79 2.72
C GLN A 21 11.48 9.33 2.91
N ALA A 22 11.71 8.93 4.15
CA ALA A 22 12.02 7.55 4.48
C ALA A 22 10.96 6.62 3.86
N THR A 23 11.44 5.59 3.18
CA THR A 23 10.62 4.56 2.55
C THR A 23 10.80 3.27 3.33
N TYR A 24 9.71 2.58 3.61
CA TYR A 24 9.68 1.33 4.36
C TYR A 24 8.95 0.27 3.54
N LEU A 25 9.55 -0.90 3.43
CA LEU A 25 8.97 -2.07 2.75
C LEU A 25 8.67 -3.14 3.80
N PHE A 26 7.44 -3.61 3.82
CA PHE A 26 7.01 -4.72 4.66
C PHE A 26 6.25 -5.74 3.81
N CYS A 27 6.11 -6.96 4.30
CA CYS A 27 5.37 -7.99 3.58
C CYS A 27 4.55 -8.88 4.51
N THR A 28 3.48 -9.46 3.95
CA THR A 28 2.78 -10.57 4.59
C THR A 28 3.66 -11.81 4.63
N ARG A 29 3.38 -12.71 5.58
CA ARG A 29 4.13 -13.97 5.76
C ARG A 29 4.24 -14.78 4.47
N THR A 30 3.14 -14.87 3.71
CA THR A 30 3.07 -15.68 2.48
C THR A 30 3.73 -15.03 1.26
N SER A 31 4.11 -13.77 1.31
CA SER A 31 4.73 -13.04 0.20
C SER A 31 6.21 -12.73 0.44
N ARG A 32 6.83 -13.33 1.47
CA ARG A 32 8.17 -12.98 1.94
C ARG A 32 9.24 -13.15 0.85
N ASP A 33 9.28 -14.29 0.19
CA ASP A 33 10.30 -14.59 -0.84
C ASP A 33 10.28 -13.57 -2.01
N LEU A 34 9.07 -13.19 -2.45
CA LEU A 34 8.93 -12.17 -3.48
C LEU A 34 9.32 -10.78 -2.96
N ALA A 35 8.90 -10.45 -1.75
CA ALA A 35 9.18 -9.17 -1.14
C ALA A 35 10.70 -8.97 -0.90
N GLU A 36 11.43 -9.99 -0.51
CA GLU A 36 12.89 -9.96 -0.38
C GLU A 36 13.58 -9.67 -1.73
N LYS A 37 13.12 -10.29 -2.80
CA LYS A 37 13.61 -10.00 -4.15
C LYS A 37 13.33 -8.55 -4.56
N ILE A 38 12.12 -8.04 -4.29
CA ILE A 38 11.74 -6.65 -4.55
C ILE A 38 12.63 -5.71 -3.74
N ALA A 39 12.80 -5.96 -2.44
CA ALA A 39 13.60 -5.14 -1.55
C ALA A 39 15.07 -5.06 -2.00
N ASN A 40 15.65 -6.22 -2.36
CA ASN A 40 17.00 -6.29 -2.90
C ASN A 40 17.18 -5.47 -4.19
N HIS A 41 16.21 -5.54 -5.13
CA HIS A 41 16.24 -4.73 -6.35
C HIS A 41 16.05 -3.24 -6.07
N TYR A 42 15.27 -2.91 -5.07
CA TYR A 42 15.08 -1.53 -4.62
C TYR A 42 16.29 -0.98 -3.86
N GLY A 43 17.21 -1.85 -3.44
CA GLY A 43 18.41 -1.48 -2.68
C GLY A 43 18.12 -1.21 -1.20
N GLN A 44 17.15 -1.88 -0.61
CA GLN A 44 16.73 -1.70 0.77
C GLN A 44 16.38 -3.06 1.40
N GLU A 45 16.48 -3.15 2.72
CA GLU A 45 16.01 -4.32 3.47
C GLU A 45 14.51 -4.21 3.79
N LEU A 46 13.87 -5.37 3.99
CA LEU A 46 12.51 -5.41 4.51
C LEU A 46 12.49 -4.95 5.97
N GLY A 47 11.48 -4.16 6.30
CA GLY A 47 11.17 -3.80 7.67
C GLY A 47 10.77 -5.03 8.49
N LYS A 48 11.07 -4.99 9.78
CA LYS A 48 10.74 -6.08 10.70
C LYS A 48 9.28 -5.99 11.13
N ILE A 49 8.63 -7.14 11.15
CA ILE A 49 7.27 -7.32 11.65
C ILE A 49 7.31 -8.42 12.70
N ASN A 50 6.72 -8.17 13.84
CA ASN A 50 6.45 -9.19 14.84
C ASN A 50 5.02 -9.71 14.63
N PHE A 51 4.88 -11.01 14.38
CA PHE A 51 3.57 -11.67 14.25
C PHE A 51 3.26 -12.40 15.56
N GLN A 52 2.35 -11.84 16.33
CA GLN A 52 1.82 -12.53 17.50
C GLN A 52 0.65 -13.41 17.06
N GLN A 53 0.65 -14.66 17.48
CA GLN A 53 -0.47 -15.58 17.29
C GLN A 53 -1.04 -15.98 18.65
N PHE A 54 -2.36 -15.93 18.76
CA PHE A 54 -3.10 -16.28 19.97
C PHE A 54 -3.55 -17.74 19.91
N SER A 55 -3.90 -18.30 21.06
CA SER A 55 -4.27 -19.71 21.20
C SER A 55 -5.58 -20.08 20.52
N ASP A 56 -6.45 -19.12 20.27
CA ASP A 56 -7.73 -19.25 19.55
C ASP A 56 -7.58 -19.15 18.03
N GLY A 57 -6.35 -18.87 17.54
CA GLY A 57 -6.02 -18.72 16.12
C GLY A 57 -6.01 -17.29 15.63
N GLU A 58 -6.38 -16.30 16.43
CA GLU A 58 -6.21 -14.88 16.09
C GLU A 58 -4.72 -14.54 15.93
N PHE A 59 -4.44 -13.49 15.17
CA PHE A 59 -3.07 -13.02 14.97
C PHE A 59 -3.00 -11.50 14.87
N GLU A 60 -1.86 -10.93 15.27
CA GLU A 60 -1.60 -9.50 15.27
C GLU A 60 -0.23 -9.22 14.61
N PRO A 61 -0.20 -8.55 13.43
CA PRO A 61 1.04 -8.05 12.84
C PRO A 61 1.42 -6.69 13.46
N VAL A 62 2.58 -6.61 14.10
CA VAL A 62 3.10 -5.39 14.71
C VAL A 62 4.32 -4.91 13.93
N LEU A 63 4.30 -3.68 13.44
CA LEU A 63 5.46 -3.06 12.78
C LEU A 63 6.52 -2.73 13.83
N ASP A 64 7.69 -3.39 13.75
CA ASP A 64 8.76 -3.30 14.77
C ASP A 64 9.69 -2.08 14.54
N GLN A 65 9.17 -1.05 13.89
CA GLN A 65 9.89 0.21 13.69
C GLN A 65 8.93 1.37 13.42
N SER A 66 9.35 2.58 13.76
CA SER A 66 8.55 3.78 13.50
C SER A 66 8.46 4.08 12.01
N VAL A 67 7.24 4.20 11.50
CA VAL A 67 6.96 4.59 10.10
C VAL A 67 6.37 6.00 9.99
N ARG A 68 6.39 6.76 11.08
CA ARG A 68 5.79 8.09 11.15
C ARG A 68 6.32 9.02 10.06
N GLY A 69 5.42 9.59 9.29
CA GLY A 69 5.75 10.54 8.21
C GLY A 69 6.43 9.91 6.99
N GLY A 70 6.70 8.60 7.00
CA GLY A 70 7.33 7.87 5.91
C GLY A 70 6.35 7.32 4.88
N ARG A 71 6.88 6.87 3.76
CA ARG A 71 6.16 6.12 2.73
C ARG A 71 6.27 4.63 3.04
N VAL A 72 5.14 3.95 3.18
CA VAL A 72 5.08 2.53 3.49
C VAL A 72 4.60 1.76 2.26
N PHE A 73 5.31 0.71 1.89
CA PHE A 73 4.92 -0.28 0.90
C PHE A 73 4.63 -1.59 1.62
N LEU A 74 3.42 -2.11 1.45
CA LEU A 74 2.98 -3.38 2.01
C LEU A 74 2.80 -4.39 0.87
N ILE A 75 3.64 -5.40 0.85
CA ILE A 75 3.66 -6.43 -0.21
C ILE A 75 2.93 -7.66 0.29
N GLY A 76 1.80 -8.00 -0.35
CA GLY A 76 0.98 -9.12 0.08
C GLY A 76 0.00 -9.60 -0.98
N SER A 77 0.13 -10.85 -1.41
CA SER A 77 -0.86 -11.52 -2.27
C SER A 77 -2.06 -11.97 -1.43
N THR A 78 -3.27 -11.85 -1.99
CA THR A 78 -4.52 -12.14 -1.28
C THR A 78 -5.20 -13.42 -1.76
N PHE A 79 -4.41 -14.43 -2.18
CA PHE A 79 -4.93 -15.76 -2.49
C PHE A 79 -5.46 -16.47 -1.22
N PRO A 80 -6.32 -17.49 -1.34
CA PRO A 80 -6.80 -18.25 -0.19
C PRO A 80 -5.65 -18.88 0.65
N PRO A 81 -5.79 -18.97 1.99
CA PRO A 81 -6.99 -18.69 2.77
C PRO A 81 -7.26 -17.21 2.98
N ALA A 82 -8.46 -16.86 3.46
CA ALA A 82 -8.88 -15.46 3.66
C ALA A 82 -7.99 -14.69 4.65
N ASP A 83 -7.26 -15.40 5.50
CA ASP A 83 -6.30 -14.83 6.46
C ASP A 83 -5.21 -14.01 5.77
N ASN A 84 -4.83 -14.36 4.54
CA ASN A 84 -3.87 -13.58 3.76
C ASN A 84 -4.38 -12.16 3.46
N LEU A 85 -5.67 -12.02 3.18
CA LEU A 85 -6.31 -10.71 3.02
C LEU A 85 -6.42 -10.01 4.37
N LEU A 86 -6.84 -10.73 5.41
CA LEU A 86 -6.99 -10.15 6.75
C LEU A 86 -5.66 -9.65 7.31
N GLU A 87 -4.58 -10.41 7.14
CA GLU A 87 -3.23 -10.00 7.53
C GLU A 87 -2.82 -8.69 6.85
N LEU A 88 -3.06 -8.58 5.53
CA LEU A 88 -2.77 -7.38 4.78
C LEU A 88 -3.60 -6.17 5.28
N LEU A 89 -4.88 -6.36 5.59
CA LEU A 89 -5.74 -5.31 6.13
C LEU A 89 -5.27 -4.82 7.50
N LEU A 90 -4.87 -5.74 8.39
CA LEU A 90 -4.32 -5.39 9.71
C LEU A 90 -3.01 -4.62 9.59
N MET A 91 -2.13 -5.00 8.66
CA MET A 91 -0.89 -4.27 8.39
C MET A 91 -1.15 -2.84 7.86
N ILE A 92 -2.17 -2.66 7.01
CA ILE A 92 -2.57 -1.33 6.52
C ILE A 92 -3.05 -0.47 7.69
N ASP A 93 -3.90 -1.01 8.57
CA ASP A 93 -4.40 -0.28 9.74
C ASP A 93 -3.26 0.05 10.71
N ALA A 94 -2.32 -0.88 10.96
CA ALA A 94 -1.14 -0.63 11.78
C ALA A 94 -0.30 0.53 11.23
N ALA A 95 0.00 0.55 9.93
CA ALA A 95 0.75 1.62 9.29
C ALA A 95 0.02 2.97 9.36
N LYS A 96 -1.31 2.97 9.15
CA LYS A 96 -2.17 4.15 9.29
C LYS A 96 -2.13 4.71 10.71
N ARG A 97 -2.30 3.86 11.72
CA ARG A 97 -2.24 4.26 13.15
C ARG A 97 -0.85 4.73 13.57
N ALA A 98 0.20 4.17 12.96
CA ALA A 98 1.57 4.63 13.16
C ALA A 98 1.89 5.94 12.42
N SER A 99 0.89 6.61 11.84
CA SER A 99 1.01 7.89 11.14
C SER A 99 1.93 7.85 9.91
N ALA A 100 1.92 6.76 9.14
CA ALA A 100 2.55 6.73 7.83
C ALA A 100 1.96 7.84 6.94
N LYS A 101 2.79 8.49 6.13
CA LYS A 101 2.36 9.55 5.22
C LYS A 101 1.58 9.01 4.03
N SER A 102 1.99 7.86 3.52
CA SER A 102 1.30 7.15 2.45
C SER A 102 1.49 5.64 2.63
N ILE A 103 0.49 4.90 2.22
CA ILE A 103 0.46 3.44 2.30
C ILE A 103 0.14 2.92 0.90
N THR A 104 1.17 2.43 0.20
CA THR A 104 1.03 1.76 -1.09
C THR A 104 0.94 0.26 -0.85
N VAL A 105 -0.14 -0.34 -1.29
CA VAL A 105 -0.37 -1.79 -1.14
C VAL A 105 -0.02 -2.47 -2.45
N VAL A 106 0.98 -3.33 -2.42
CA VAL A 106 1.46 -4.09 -3.57
C VAL A 106 0.85 -5.49 -3.49
N ILE A 107 -0.06 -5.79 -4.40
CA ILE A 107 -0.83 -7.05 -4.43
C ILE A 107 -0.50 -7.80 -5.73
N PRO A 108 0.54 -8.62 -5.75
CA PRO A 108 0.90 -9.38 -6.96
C PRO A 108 -0.20 -10.32 -7.43
N TYR A 109 -0.94 -10.93 -6.51
CA TYR A 109 -2.13 -11.71 -6.81
C TYR A 109 -3.34 -11.14 -6.07
N PHE A 110 -4.28 -10.58 -6.82
CA PHE A 110 -5.51 -10.02 -6.28
C PHE A 110 -6.59 -11.10 -6.17
N GLY A 111 -6.83 -11.58 -4.94
CA GLY A 111 -7.86 -12.59 -4.66
C GLY A 111 -9.28 -12.09 -4.92
N LEU A 112 -10.19 -13.00 -5.20
CA LEU A 112 -11.59 -12.73 -5.55
C LEU A 112 -11.77 -11.90 -6.83
N ALA A 113 -10.73 -11.66 -7.62
CA ALA A 113 -10.80 -10.90 -8.87
C ALA A 113 -11.80 -11.50 -9.88
N ARG A 114 -12.02 -12.83 -9.85
CA ARG A 114 -13.02 -13.51 -10.69
C ARG A 114 -14.46 -13.12 -10.37
N GLN A 115 -14.71 -12.51 -9.19
CA GLN A 115 -16.02 -12.05 -8.76
C GLN A 115 -16.16 -10.54 -9.04
N ASP A 116 -15.94 -10.14 -10.29
CA ASP A 116 -15.96 -8.74 -10.75
C ASP A 116 -17.35 -8.26 -11.16
N ARG A 117 -18.31 -9.16 -11.27
CA ARG A 117 -19.69 -8.88 -11.69
C ARG A 117 -20.68 -9.88 -11.07
N LYS A 118 -21.95 -9.52 -11.10
CA LYS A 118 -23.04 -10.45 -10.78
C LYS A 118 -23.37 -11.31 -12.00
N ASP A 119 -23.09 -12.58 -11.94
CA ASP A 119 -23.50 -13.58 -12.92
C ASP A 119 -24.85 -14.21 -12.58
N LYS A 120 -25.31 -14.07 -11.34
CA LYS A 120 -26.59 -14.59 -10.81
C LYS A 120 -27.27 -13.57 -9.90
N PRO A 121 -28.60 -13.62 -9.79
CA PRO A 121 -29.32 -12.85 -8.79
C PRO A 121 -28.76 -13.10 -7.38
N ARG A 122 -28.61 -12.05 -6.58
CA ARG A 122 -28.14 -12.10 -5.19
C ARG A 122 -26.67 -12.57 -5.02
N ALA A 123 -25.87 -12.61 -6.09
CA ALA A 123 -24.45 -12.88 -6.00
C ALA A 123 -23.67 -11.65 -5.50
N PRO A 124 -22.57 -11.84 -4.76
CA PRO A 124 -21.69 -10.75 -4.37
C PRO A 124 -20.85 -10.27 -5.56
N ILE A 125 -20.23 -9.10 -5.41
CA ILE A 125 -19.11 -8.63 -6.23
C ILE A 125 -17.87 -8.59 -5.33
N GLY A 126 -17.21 -9.73 -5.21
CA GLY A 126 -16.09 -9.91 -4.26
C GLY A 126 -14.92 -8.99 -4.53
N ALA A 127 -14.59 -8.72 -5.79
CA ALA A 127 -13.53 -7.78 -6.16
C ALA A 127 -13.83 -6.36 -5.66
N LYS A 128 -15.08 -5.89 -5.75
CA LYS A 128 -15.48 -4.56 -5.22
C LYS A 128 -15.43 -4.54 -3.70
N LEU A 129 -15.84 -5.63 -3.05
CA LEU A 129 -15.76 -5.74 -1.59
C LEU A 129 -14.31 -5.61 -1.11
N VAL A 130 -13.37 -6.35 -1.72
CA VAL A 130 -11.94 -6.27 -1.37
C VAL A 130 -11.39 -4.86 -1.62
N ALA A 131 -11.72 -4.22 -2.74
CA ALA A 131 -11.31 -2.85 -3.02
C ALA A 131 -11.79 -1.86 -1.95
N ASN A 132 -13.03 -2.00 -1.49
CA ASN A 132 -13.59 -1.18 -0.43
C ASN A 132 -12.90 -1.43 0.92
N LEU A 133 -12.61 -2.69 1.27
CA LEU A 133 -11.92 -3.04 2.52
C LEU A 133 -10.50 -2.46 2.56
N LEU A 134 -9.73 -2.59 1.48
CA LEU A 134 -8.38 -2.02 1.37
C LEU A 134 -8.41 -0.50 1.53
N THR A 135 -9.36 0.16 0.90
CA THR A 135 -9.54 1.62 1.00
C THR A 135 -9.93 2.04 2.41
N ALA A 136 -10.88 1.35 3.04
CA ALA A 136 -11.34 1.63 4.41
C ALA A 136 -10.24 1.41 5.45
N ALA A 137 -9.44 0.36 5.30
CA ALA A 137 -8.29 0.08 6.15
C ALA A 137 -7.26 1.23 6.12
N GLY A 138 -7.11 1.92 4.97
CA GLY A 138 -6.24 3.09 4.87
C GLY A 138 -5.24 3.08 3.73
N ALA A 139 -5.37 2.17 2.77
CA ALA A 139 -4.55 2.18 1.55
C ALA A 139 -4.70 3.52 0.81
N THR A 140 -3.59 4.14 0.43
CA THR A 140 -3.57 5.41 -0.33
C THR A 140 -3.30 5.19 -1.82
N ARG A 141 -2.74 4.05 -2.19
CA ARG A 141 -2.45 3.61 -3.55
C ARG A 141 -2.43 2.09 -3.60
N ILE A 142 -2.87 1.52 -4.69
CA ILE A 142 -2.80 0.08 -4.96
C ILE A 142 -1.87 -0.14 -6.16
N MET A 143 -1.04 -1.16 -6.06
CA MET A 143 -0.24 -1.66 -7.18
C MET A 143 -0.53 -3.15 -7.32
N THR A 144 -0.85 -3.60 -8.52
CA THR A 144 -1.22 -5.00 -8.77
C THR A 144 -0.71 -5.46 -10.14
N ILE A 145 -0.71 -6.78 -10.35
CA ILE A 145 -0.21 -7.40 -11.58
C ILE A 145 -1.32 -8.30 -12.14
N ASP A 146 -1.53 -8.27 -13.45
CA ASP A 146 -2.43 -9.17 -14.20
C ASP A 146 -3.80 -9.37 -13.54
N LEU A 147 -4.55 -8.28 -13.36
CA LEU A 147 -5.92 -8.37 -12.89
C LEU A 147 -6.74 -9.27 -13.84
N HIS A 148 -7.64 -10.06 -13.26
CA HIS A 148 -8.56 -10.93 -14.03
C HIS A 148 -9.35 -10.16 -15.09
N ALA A 149 -9.67 -8.90 -14.82
CA ALA A 149 -10.34 -8.00 -15.73
C ALA A 149 -9.90 -6.55 -15.45
N ASP A 150 -9.58 -5.81 -16.51
CA ASP A 150 -9.02 -4.45 -16.40
C ASP A 150 -9.96 -3.46 -15.71
N GLN A 151 -11.27 -3.64 -15.85
CA GLN A 151 -12.29 -2.79 -15.23
C GLN A 151 -12.28 -2.84 -13.70
N ILE A 152 -11.64 -3.84 -13.08
CA ILE A 152 -11.49 -3.91 -11.60
C ILE A 152 -10.75 -2.68 -11.06
N GLN A 153 -9.88 -2.05 -11.86
CA GLN A 153 -9.24 -0.79 -11.50
C GLN A 153 -10.26 0.29 -11.11
N GLY A 154 -11.41 0.31 -11.78
CA GLY A 154 -12.50 1.24 -11.51
C GLY A 154 -13.27 0.97 -10.20
N PHE A 155 -12.98 -0.12 -9.50
CA PHE A 155 -13.60 -0.42 -8.21
C PHE A 155 -12.96 0.33 -7.04
N PHE A 156 -11.77 0.88 -7.26
CA PHE A 156 -11.01 1.59 -6.24
C PHE A 156 -11.28 3.10 -6.29
N GLU A 157 -11.44 3.70 -5.12
CA GLU A 157 -11.48 5.17 -4.93
C GLU A 157 -10.07 5.76 -4.80
N LYS A 158 -9.04 4.94 -4.95
CA LYS A 158 -7.63 5.32 -4.83
C LYS A 158 -6.90 4.99 -6.14
N PRO A 159 -5.81 5.71 -6.45
CA PRO A 159 -5.01 5.40 -7.63
C PRO A 159 -4.58 3.94 -7.65
N VAL A 160 -4.68 3.32 -8.82
CA VAL A 160 -4.28 1.93 -9.08
C VAL A 160 -3.22 1.92 -10.17
N ASP A 161 -2.09 1.27 -9.88
CA ASP A 161 -1.09 0.94 -10.88
C ASP A 161 -1.28 -0.54 -11.26
N HIS A 162 -1.82 -0.80 -12.44
CA HIS A 162 -1.98 -2.13 -12.98
C HIS A 162 -0.81 -2.46 -13.90
N LEU A 163 0.02 -3.42 -13.50
CA LEU A 163 1.17 -3.90 -14.24
C LEU A 163 0.81 -5.17 -15.01
N PHE A 164 1.49 -5.39 -16.12
CA PHE A 164 1.33 -6.59 -16.94
C PHE A 164 2.65 -7.39 -16.92
N ALA A 165 2.61 -8.64 -16.46
CA ALA A 165 3.79 -9.50 -16.39
C ALA A 165 4.36 -9.81 -17.79
N SER A 166 3.55 -9.74 -18.85
CA SER A 166 3.99 -9.91 -20.23
C SER A 166 4.97 -8.84 -20.73
N THR A 167 5.13 -7.73 -19.98
CA THR A 167 6.04 -6.63 -20.34
C THR A 167 7.35 -6.67 -19.55
N ILE A 168 7.52 -7.66 -18.69
CA ILE A 168 8.70 -7.91 -17.88
C ILE A 168 9.48 -9.09 -18.47
#